data_5ba20dcb25cea521e37e26fd5c7df784
#
_entry.id   5ba20dcb25cea521e37e26fd5c7df784
#
_cell.length_a   1.000
_cell.length_b   1.000
_cell.length_c   1.000
_cell.angle_alpha   90.00
_cell.angle_beta   90.00
_cell.angle_gamma   90.00
#
_symmetry.space_group_name_H-M   'P 1'
#
loop_
_entity.id
_entity.type
_entity.pdbx_description
1 polymer ?
#
loop_
_entity_poly.entity_id
_entity_poly.type
_entity_poly.pdbx_seq_one_letter_code
_entity_poly.pdbx_strand_id
1 'polypeptide(L)'
;MDVIKPYKFIPKDRIERIATELRQKVESGRKRRLSAESIAETIADFLELNIMWEGIPADNIGKIAAMIFPTKQMIIINSNVSEFEKNGFRQSTIAHEIGHWILHINQQAVEKYIDRDDSIIEIVKQPQLFLCRSIQQSLAPKIEWQAQYFAGCLLMPEYKLIDAKRGRDLTQWKHLYPMAEDLGVTISNLKVRLKDLGWIIVNDSTRQIYPGRNMPK
;
A
#
# COMPACT_ATOMS: atom_id res chain seq x y z
N MET A 1 -17.83 15.29 -12.38
CA MET A 1 -16.40 14.89 -12.52
C MET A 1 -16.27 13.60 -11.77
N ASP A 2 -15.75 12.55 -12.39
CA ASP A 2 -15.71 11.22 -11.75
C ASP A 2 -14.68 11.18 -10.63
N VAL A 3 -15.06 10.57 -9.50
CA VAL A 3 -14.18 10.37 -8.34
C VAL A 3 -13.04 9.39 -8.68
N ILE A 4 -13.31 8.44 -9.60
CA ILE A 4 -12.31 7.50 -10.08
C ILE A 4 -11.65 8.06 -11.33
N LYS A 5 -10.32 8.12 -11.34
CA LYS A 5 -9.55 8.48 -12.53
C LYS A 5 -9.70 7.40 -13.60
N PRO A 6 -9.81 7.75 -14.89
CA PRO A 6 -9.68 6.77 -15.97
C PRO A 6 -8.37 6.00 -15.83
N TYR A 7 -8.40 4.69 -16.14
CA TYR A 7 -7.19 3.89 -16.07
C TYR A 7 -6.07 4.48 -16.94
N LYS A 8 -4.89 4.62 -16.34
CA LYS A 8 -3.66 4.99 -17.01
C LYS A 8 -2.54 4.08 -16.52
N PHE A 9 -1.76 3.53 -17.45
CA PHE A 9 -0.54 2.84 -17.08
C PHE A 9 0.46 3.82 -16.48
N ILE A 10 0.94 3.52 -15.27
CA ILE A 10 1.96 4.30 -14.56
C ILE A 10 3.22 3.44 -14.49
N PRO A 11 4.35 3.88 -15.07
CA PRO A 11 5.61 3.14 -15.00
C PRO A 11 6.12 2.99 -13.56
N LYS A 12 6.89 1.92 -13.32
CA LYS A 12 7.45 1.60 -11.98
C LYS A 12 8.23 2.76 -11.37
N ASP A 13 9.12 3.37 -12.14
CA ASP A 13 9.94 4.50 -11.72
C ASP A 13 9.11 5.71 -11.27
N ARG A 14 7.98 5.96 -11.93
CA ARG A 14 7.06 7.02 -11.54
C ARG A 14 6.32 6.69 -10.26
N ILE A 15 5.85 5.45 -10.10
CA ILE A 15 5.20 5.00 -8.85
C ILE A 15 6.19 5.10 -7.68
N GLU A 16 7.43 4.62 -7.89
CA GLU A 16 8.53 4.69 -6.92
C GLU A 16 8.76 6.12 -6.44
N ARG A 17 8.88 7.04 -7.39
CA ARG A 17 9.09 8.46 -7.07
C ARG A 17 7.94 9.04 -6.27
N ILE A 18 6.69 8.83 -6.69
CA ILE A 18 5.50 9.34 -5.97
C ILE A 18 5.46 8.80 -4.54
N ALA A 19 5.68 7.50 -4.35
CA ALA A 19 5.67 6.87 -3.03
C ALA A 19 6.81 7.40 -2.14
N THR A 20 8.01 7.55 -2.70
CA THR A 20 9.18 8.07 -1.99
C THR A 20 9.00 9.52 -1.58
N GLU A 21 8.51 10.38 -2.48
CA GLU A 21 8.23 11.79 -2.20
C GLU A 21 7.18 11.95 -1.09
N LEU A 22 6.08 11.16 -1.14
CA LEU A 22 5.08 11.15 -0.08
C LEU A 22 5.70 10.74 1.26
N ARG A 23 6.47 9.65 1.28
CA ARG A 23 7.15 9.17 2.50
C ARG A 23 8.07 10.23 3.09
N GLN A 24 8.91 10.86 2.28
CA GLN A 24 9.84 11.91 2.71
C GLN A 24 9.10 13.14 3.23
N LYS A 25 8.01 13.53 2.58
CA LYS A 25 7.17 14.66 3.02
C LYS A 25 6.60 14.41 4.43
N VAL A 26 6.11 13.20 4.70
CA VAL A 26 5.60 12.83 6.02
C VAL A 26 6.71 12.76 7.06
N GLU A 27 7.90 12.25 6.70
CA GLU A 27 9.05 12.19 7.60
C GLU A 27 9.61 13.59 7.95
N SER A 28 9.69 14.49 6.97
CA SER A 28 10.24 15.85 7.19
C SER A 28 9.33 16.74 8.02
N GLY A 29 8.03 16.52 8.00
CA GLY A 29 7.05 17.26 8.81
C GLY A 29 7.03 16.89 10.30
N ARG A 30 7.83 15.92 10.75
CA ARG A 30 7.81 15.38 12.12
C ARG A 30 9.14 15.52 12.86
N LYS A 31 9.06 15.89 14.15
CA LYS A 31 10.24 15.97 15.05
C LYS A 31 10.76 14.59 15.50
N ARG A 32 9.93 13.55 15.45
CA ARG A 32 10.28 12.18 15.85
C ARG A 32 10.34 11.27 14.63
N ARG A 33 11.29 10.32 14.66
CA ARG A 33 11.37 9.24 13.67
C ARG A 33 10.07 8.44 13.69
N LEU A 34 9.54 8.12 12.50
CA LEU A 34 8.35 7.30 12.37
C LEU A 34 8.62 5.86 12.81
N SER A 35 7.70 5.30 13.58
CA SER A 35 7.75 3.87 13.92
C SER A 35 7.41 3.03 12.69
N ALA A 36 8.18 1.96 12.48
CA ALA A 36 7.88 0.97 11.45
C ALA A 36 6.51 0.28 11.67
N GLU A 37 6.06 0.23 12.94
CA GLU A 37 4.81 -0.42 13.33
C GLU A 37 3.55 0.37 12.98
N SER A 38 3.66 1.67 12.71
CA SER A 38 2.53 2.57 12.48
C SER A 38 2.72 3.53 11.31
N ILE A 39 3.61 3.19 10.39
CA ILE A 39 3.94 4.11 9.29
C ILE A 39 2.79 4.32 8.32
N ALA A 40 2.05 3.27 7.98
CA ALA A 40 0.94 3.37 7.05
C ALA A 40 -0.22 4.16 7.66
N GLU A 41 -0.55 3.92 8.94
CA GLU A 41 -1.54 4.70 9.68
C GLU A 41 -1.14 6.17 9.77
N THR A 42 0.14 6.43 10.01
CA THR A 42 0.66 7.80 10.06
C THR A 42 0.56 8.52 8.72
N ILE A 43 0.77 7.80 7.61
CA ILE A 43 0.61 8.37 6.26
C ILE A 43 -0.87 8.57 5.94
N ALA A 44 -1.74 7.65 6.35
CA ALA A 44 -3.18 7.80 6.21
C ALA A 44 -3.69 9.06 6.94
N ASP A 45 -3.26 9.25 8.19
CA ASP A 45 -3.57 10.44 8.99
C ASP A 45 -3.08 11.74 8.31
N PHE A 46 -1.85 11.74 7.78
CA PHE A 46 -1.31 12.87 7.01
C PHE A 46 -2.13 13.20 5.75
N LEU A 47 -2.77 12.20 5.15
CA LEU A 47 -3.63 12.33 3.98
C LEU A 47 -5.11 12.58 4.33
N GLU A 48 -5.42 12.78 5.62
CA GLU A 48 -6.78 12.96 6.16
C GLU A 48 -7.70 11.76 5.86
N LEU A 49 -7.11 10.56 5.78
CA LEU A 49 -7.84 9.31 5.60
C LEU A 49 -8.12 8.67 6.96
N ASN A 50 -9.38 8.60 7.34
CA ASN A 50 -9.81 7.91 8.54
C ASN A 50 -9.69 6.39 8.37
N ILE A 51 -9.27 5.68 9.42
CA ILE A 51 -9.21 4.21 9.44
C ILE A 51 -10.26 3.69 10.41
N MET A 52 -11.13 2.82 9.93
CA MET A 52 -12.15 2.14 10.74
C MET A 52 -11.99 0.63 10.64
N TRP A 53 -12.43 -0.07 11.69
CA TRP A 53 -12.44 -1.52 11.76
C TRP A 53 -13.88 -2.00 11.80
N GLU A 54 -14.29 -2.76 10.78
CA GLU A 54 -15.63 -3.31 10.66
C GLU A 54 -15.59 -4.74 10.12
N GLY A 55 -16.59 -5.54 10.43
CA GLY A 55 -16.75 -6.86 9.84
C GLY A 55 -17.23 -6.75 8.39
N ILE A 56 -16.38 -7.09 7.44
CA ILE A 56 -16.75 -7.12 6.02
C ILE A 56 -17.06 -8.57 5.64
N PRO A 57 -18.29 -8.87 5.19
CA PRO A 57 -18.61 -10.22 4.71
C PRO A 57 -17.81 -10.57 3.47
N ALA A 58 -17.48 -11.86 3.31
CA ALA A 58 -16.88 -12.35 2.09
C ALA A 58 -17.88 -12.23 0.92
N ASP A 59 -17.37 -11.95 -0.27
CA ASP A 59 -18.14 -12.00 -1.50
C ASP A 59 -17.93 -13.34 -2.23
N ASN A 60 -18.51 -13.47 -3.45
CA ASN A 60 -18.40 -14.67 -4.28
C ASN A 60 -16.96 -15.00 -4.74
N ILE A 61 -16.01 -14.07 -4.54
CA ILE A 61 -14.61 -14.19 -4.97
C ILE A 61 -13.71 -14.52 -3.77
N GLY A 62 -14.16 -14.21 -2.55
CA GLY A 62 -13.46 -14.53 -1.30
C GLY A 62 -13.47 -13.41 -0.26
N LYS A 63 -12.58 -13.51 0.73
CA LYS A 63 -12.46 -12.53 1.81
C LYS A 63 -11.93 -11.19 1.28
N ILE A 64 -12.53 -10.11 1.75
CA ILE A 64 -12.09 -8.74 1.49
C ILE A 64 -11.27 -8.31 2.71
N ALA A 65 -10.03 -7.91 2.51
CA ALA A 65 -9.15 -7.48 3.60
C ALA A 65 -9.42 -6.03 4.02
N ALA A 66 -9.57 -5.12 3.06
CA ALA A 66 -9.90 -3.73 3.31
C ALA A 66 -10.64 -3.12 2.12
N MET A 67 -11.18 -1.93 2.30
CA MET A 67 -11.86 -1.13 1.27
C MET A 67 -11.61 0.35 1.51
N ILE A 68 -11.45 1.13 0.43
CA ILE A 68 -11.43 2.58 0.53
C ILE A 68 -12.76 3.19 0.06
N PHE A 69 -13.25 4.16 0.82
CA PHE A 69 -14.44 4.98 0.53
C PHE A 69 -14.00 6.40 0.24
N PRO A 70 -13.78 6.77 -1.02
CA PRO A 70 -13.17 8.05 -1.38
C PRO A 70 -13.97 9.26 -0.88
N THR A 71 -15.28 9.27 -1.08
CA THR A 71 -16.16 10.39 -0.69
C THR A 71 -16.31 10.58 0.82
N LYS A 72 -15.95 9.54 1.60
CA LYS A 72 -15.89 9.60 3.07
C LYS A 72 -14.47 9.79 3.59
N GLN A 73 -13.48 9.84 2.72
CA GLN A 73 -12.05 9.84 3.08
C GLN A 73 -11.73 8.76 4.13
N MET A 74 -12.17 7.52 3.87
CA MET A 74 -12.14 6.47 4.86
C MET A 74 -11.63 5.15 4.29
N ILE A 75 -10.76 4.48 5.03
CA ILE A 75 -10.33 3.10 4.82
C ILE A 75 -11.03 2.23 5.86
N ILE A 76 -11.77 1.21 5.44
CA ILE A 76 -12.33 0.20 6.33
C ILE A 76 -11.48 -1.05 6.26
N ILE A 77 -10.98 -1.51 7.40
CA ILE A 77 -10.21 -2.74 7.55
C ILE A 77 -11.16 -3.83 8.10
N ASN A 78 -11.12 -5.00 7.48
CA ASN A 78 -11.99 -6.10 7.87
C ASN A 78 -11.54 -6.76 9.18
N SER A 79 -12.26 -6.53 10.25
CA SER A 79 -12.00 -7.11 11.57
C SER A 79 -12.12 -8.66 11.61
N ASN A 80 -12.76 -9.28 10.60
CA ASN A 80 -12.91 -10.74 10.51
C ASN A 80 -11.67 -11.45 9.89
N VAL A 81 -10.60 -10.70 9.57
CA VAL A 81 -9.36 -11.24 9.01
C VAL A 81 -8.30 -11.34 10.10
N SER A 82 -8.02 -12.55 10.57
CA SER A 82 -7.07 -12.82 11.67
C SER A 82 -5.62 -12.44 11.34
N GLU A 83 -5.26 -12.39 10.05
CA GLU A 83 -3.93 -12.01 9.60
C GLU A 83 -3.53 -10.59 10.02
N PHE A 84 -4.49 -9.72 10.38
CA PHE A 84 -4.22 -8.37 10.88
C PHE A 84 -3.59 -8.33 12.28
N GLU A 85 -3.58 -9.44 13.02
CA GLU A 85 -2.76 -9.58 14.23
C GLU A 85 -1.26 -9.41 13.92
N LYS A 86 -0.85 -9.72 12.66
CA LYS A 86 0.50 -9.51 12.18
C LYS A 86 0.65 -8.08 11.65
N ASN A 87 1.46 -7.27 12.33
CA ASN A 87 1.67 -5.87 11.98
C ASN A 87 2.04 -5.66 10.49
N GLY A 88 2.95 -6.45 9.95
CA GLY A 88 3.39 -6.32 8.56
C GLY A 88 2.27 -6.54 7.53
N PHE A 89 1.25 -7.37 7.83
CA PHE A 89 0.08 -7.54 6.98
C PHE A 89 -0.81 -6.29 7.03
N ARG A 90 -1.06 -5.77 8.23
CA ARG A 90 -1.84 -4.55 8.46
C ARG A 90 -1.23 -3.36 7.71
N GLN A 91 0.07 -3.10 7.93
CA GLN A 91 0.79 -2.02 7.26
C GLN A 91 0.67 -2.11 5.73
N SER A 92 0.85 -3.31 5.19
CA SER A 92 0.78 -3.54 3.73
C SER A 92 -0.62 -3.30 3.17
N THR A 93 -1.65 -3.68 3.91
CA THR A 93 -3.05 -3.49 3.48
C THR A 93 -3.40 -2.00 3.49
N ILE A 94 -3.09 -1.28 4.56
CA ILE A 94 -3.34 0.17 4.62
C ILE A 94 -2.56 0.91 3.52
N ALA A 95 -1.28 0.57 3.32
CA ALA A 95 -0.46 1.17 2.27
C ALA A 95 -0.98 0.87 0.86
N HIS A 96 -1.63 -0.28 0.64
CA HIS A 96 -2.29 -0.62 -0.61
C HIS A 96 -3.49 0.30 -0.88
N GLU A 97 -4.36 0.53 0.11
CA GLU A 97 -5.48 1.46 0.00
C GLU A 97 -5.01 2.90 -0.22
N ILE A 98 -3.91 3.31 0.43
CA ILE A 98 -3.26 4.60 0.15
C ILE A 98 -2.78 4.64 -1.31
N GLY A 99 -2.28 3.54 -1.85
CA GLY A 99 -1.92 3.42 -3.27
C GLY A 99 -3.10 3.72 -4.19
N HIS A 100 -4.28 3.20 -3.89
CA HIS A 100 -5.49 3.53 -4.63
C HIS A 100 -5.85 5.01 -4.49
N TRP A 101 -5.80 5.57 -3.30
CA TRP A 101 -6.06 6.99 -3.04
C TRP A 101 -5.18 7.91 -3.87
N ILE A 102 -3.89 7.65 -3.91
CA ILE A 102 -2.91 8.50 -4.61
C ILE A 102 -2.98 8.32 -6.13
N LEU A 103 -3.03 7.09 -6.60
CA LEU A 103 -2.87 6.79 -8.01
C LEU A 103 -4.18 6.84 -8.78
N HIS A 104 -5.29 6.37 -8.19
CA HIS A 104 -6.51 6.07 -8.92
C HIS A 104 -7.70 6.97 -8.56
N ILE A 105 -7.64 7.71 -7.45
CA ILE A 105 -8.73 8.58 -7.00
C ILE A 105 -8.44 10.03 -7.34
N ASN A 106 -9.45 10.71 -7.89
CA ASN A 106 -9.42 12.14 -8.19
C ASN A 106 -9.79 12.94 -6.92
N GLN A 107 -8.77 13.31 -6.15
CA GLN A 107 -8.95 14.02 -4.89
C GLN A 107 -9.68 15.35 -5.05
N GLN A 108 -9.45 16.09 -6.14
CA GLN A 108 -10.18 17.34 -6.43
C GLN A 108 -11.68 17.10 -6.67
N ALA A 109 -12.04 15.94 -7.21
CA ALA A 109 -13.44 15.58 -7.34
C ALA A 109 -14.05 15.23 -5.98
N VAL A 110 -13.28 14.52 -5.12
CA VAL A 110 -13.71 14.19 -3.75
C VAL A 110 -13.99 15.47 -2.94
N GLU A 111 -13.07 16.43 -2.93
CA GLU A 111 -13.24 17.72 -2.25
C GLU A 111 -14.54 18.42 -2.64
N LYS A 112 -14.87 18.43 -3.93
CA LYS A 112 -16.13 19.02 -4.42
C LYS A 112 -17.39 18.27 -4.00
N TYR A 113 -17.27 16.97 -3.64
CA TYR A 113 -18.39 16.21 -3.09
C TYR A 113 -18.59 16.51 -1.60
N ILE A 114 -17.52 16.70 -0.86
CA ILE A 114 -17.54 17.02 0.58
C ILE A 114 -18.12 18.42 0.82
N ASP A 115 -17.81 19.39 -0.03
CA ASP A 115 -18.30 20.78 0.05
C ASP A 115 -19.80 20.93 -0.34
N ARG A 116 -20.41 19.89 -0.89
CA ARG A 116 -21.84 19.91 -1.22
C ARG A 116 -22.63 19.36 -0.04
N ASP A 117 -23.47 20.25 0.50
CA ASP A 117 -24.40 20.00 1.60
C ASP A 117 -25.06 18.61 1.54
N ASP A 118 -25.15 17.93 2.67
CA ASP A 118 -25.61 16.54 2.86
C ASP A 118 -26.98 16.21 2.26
N SER A 119 -27.80 17.22 1.92
CA SER A 119 -29.14 17.04 1.32
C SER A 119 -29.14 16.45 -0.11
N ILE A 120 -27.99 16.42 -0.81
CA ILE A 120 -27.85 15.87 -2.18
C ILE A 120 -27.32 14.44 -2.15
N ILE A 121 -26.81 13.96 -1.02
CA ILE A 121 -26.22 12.60 -0.87
C ILE A 121 -27.27 11.48 -1.03
N GLU A 122 -28.56 11.76 -0.82
CA GLU A 122 -29.64 10.78 -1.07
C GLU A 122 -29.84 10.37 -2.53
N ILE A 123 -29.39 11.18 -3.49
CA ILE A 123 -29.60 10.92 -4.92
C ILE A 123 -28.49 10.03 -5.52
N VAL A 124 -27.29 10.01 -4.93
CA VAL A 124 -26.24 9.06 -5.33
C VAL A 124 -26.36 7.78 -4.51
N LYS A 125 -27.40 7.00 -4.80
CA LYS A 125 -27.73 5.72 -4.12
C LYS A 125 -26.75 4.57 -4.35
N GLN A 126 -25.53 4.83 -4.75
CA GLN A 126 -24.43 3.87 -4.63
C GLN A 126 -23.22 4.63 -4.10
N PRO A 127 -22.74 4.32 -2.86
CA PRO A 127 -21.38 4.66 -2.54
C PRO A 127 -20.56 4.03 -3.67
N GLN A 128 -19.81 4.85 -4.43
CA GLN A 128 -18.81 4.31 -5.35
C GLN A 128 -17.74 3.67 -4.46
N LEU A 129 -18.06 2.44 -4.04
CA LEU A 129 -17.15 1.52 -3.40
C LEU A 129 -16.00 1.32 -4.37
N PHE A 130 -14.85 1.87 -4.06
CA PHE A 130 -13.63 1.39 -4.64
C PHE A 130 -13.31 0.05 -3.98
N LEU A 131 -14.17 -0.92 -4.28
CA LEU A 131 -13.75 -2.30 -4.24
C LEU A 131 -12.74 -2.44 -5.35
N CYS A 132 -11.53 -2.78 -5.03
CA CYS A 132 -10.51 -3.21 -5.98
C CYS A 132 -11.03 -4.24 -7.02
N ARG A 133 -12.25 -4.74 -6.84
CA ARG A 133 -12.94 -5.74 -7.66
C ARG A 133 -14.04 -5.21 -8.58
N SER A 134 -14.52 -3.95 -8.43
CA SER A 134 -15.68 -3.44 -9.19
C SER A 134 -15.36 -2.70 -10.47
N ILE A 135 -14.09 -2.45 -10.75
CA ILE A 135 -13.65 -1.94 -12.05
C ILE A 135 -13.62 -3.12 -13.03
N GLN A 136 -14.15 -2.92 -14.25
CA GLN A 136 -14.20 -3.92 -15.34
C GLN A 136 -13.16 -5.03 -15.15
N GLN A 137 -13.58 -6.28 -15.05
CA GLN A 137 -12.73 -7.45 -14.73
C GLN A 137 -11.39 -7.51 -15.47
N SER A 138 -11.28 -6.84 -16.63
CA SER A 138 -10.06 -6.76 -17.43
C SER A 138 -9.01 -5.75 -16.93
N LEU A 139 -9.41 -4.71 -16.18
CA LEU A 139 -8.52 -3.65 -15.69
C LEU A 139 -8.14 -3.82 -14.21
N ALA A 140 -8.97 -4.52 -13.44
CA ALA A 140 -8.72 -4.76 -12.02
C ALA A 140 -7.29 -5.27 -11.72
N PRO A 141 -6.75 -6.31 -12.41
CA PRO A 141 -5.40 -6.79 -12.13
C PRO A 141 -4.31 -5.73 -12.33
N LYS A 142 -4.50 -4.80 -13.27
CA LYS A 142 -3.51 -3.75 -13.58
C LYS A 142 -3.51 -2.63 -12.54
N ILE A 143 -4.68 -2.26 -12.05
CA ILE A 143 -4.87 -1.26 -11.00
C ILE A 143 -4.36 -1.80 -9.67
N GLU A 144 -4.73 -3.05 -9.34
CA GLU A 144 -4.26 -3.75 -8.16
C GLU A 144 -2.73 -3.85 -8.11
N TRP A 145 -2.12 -4.20 -9.25
CA TRP A 145 -0.68 -4.26 -9.35
C TRP A 145 -0.01 -2.91 -9.06
N GLN A 146 -0.58 -1.79 -9.59
CA GLN A 146 -0.04 -0.45 -9.34
C GLN A 146 -0.14 -0.09 -7.85
N ALA A 147 -1.28 -0.35 -7.20
CA ALA A 147 -1.47 -0.11 -5.77
C ALA A 147 -0.55 -0.98 -4.92
N GLN A 148 -0.41 -2.27 -5.25
CA GLN A 148 0.49 -3.18 -4.56
C GLN A 148 1.96 -2.78 -4.70
N TYR A 149 2.38 -2.37 -5.90
CA TYR A 149 3.73 -1.88 -6.13
C TYR A 149 3.99 -0.58 -5.36
N PHE A 150 3.02 0.35 -5.38
CA PHE A 150 3.08 1.58 -4.59
C PHE A 150 3.24 1.30 -3.09
N ALA A 151 2.47 0.37 -2.53
CA ALA A 151 2.55 -0.02 -1.13
C ALA A 151 3.95 -0.51 -0.76
N GLY A 152 4.55 -1.35 -1.61
CA GLY A 152 5.94 -1.80 -1.43
C GLY A 152 6.94 -0.65 -1.42
N CYS A 153 6.81 0.30 -2.35
CA CYS A 153 7.68 1.49 -2.43
C CYS A 153 7.49 2.41 -1.22
N LEU A 154 6.25 2.61 -0.76
CA LEU A 154 5.92 3.48 0.36
C LEU A 154 6.49 2.96 1.68
N LEU A 155 6.30 1.67 1.95
CA LEU A 155 6.78 1.04 3.17
C LEU A 155 8.28 0.81 3.18
N MET A 156 8.85 0.47 2.00
CA MET A 156 10.25 0.10 1.81
C MET A 156 10.90 0.94 0.70
N PRO A 157 10.98 2.28 0.85
CA PRO A 157 11.72 3.08 -0.12
C PRO A 157 13.20 2.68 -0.11
N GLU A 158 13.85 2.82 -1.25
CA GLU A 158 15.21 2.29 -1.46
C GLU A 158 16.22 2.77 -0.42
N TYR A 159 16.15 4.06 -0.02
CA TYR A 159 17.04 4.61 1.01
C TYR A 159 16.87 3.93 2.39
N LYS A 160 15.65 3.48 2.75
CA LYS A 160 15.44 2.71 3.98
C LYS A 160 15.97 1.29 3.87
N LEU A 161 15.83 0.70 2.69
CA LEU A 161 16.38 -0.64 2.44
C LEU A 161 17.91 -0.64 2.47
N ILE A 162 18.57 0.41 1.95
CA ILE A 162 20.03 0.58 2.03
C ILE A 162 20.46 0.66 3.50
N ASP A 163 19.75 1.42 4.32
CA ASP A 163 20.03 1.50 5.75
C ASP A 163 19.81 0.15 6.45
N ALA A 164 18.68 -0.50 6.19
CA ALA A 164 18.33 -1.79 6.78
C ALA A 164 19.25 -2.94 6.34
N LYS A 165 19.86 -2.84 5.15
CA LYS A 165 20.83 -3.83 4.66
C LYS A 165 22.13 -3.85 5.47
N ARG A 166 22.52 -2.76 6.13
CA ARG A 166 23.82 -2.65 6.80
C ARG A 166 24.09 -3.83 7.72
N GLY A 167 25.20 -4.54 7.49
CA GLY A 167 25.60 -5.72 8.27
C GLY A 167 24.80 -6.99 7.95
N ARG A 168 23.97 -7.00 6.90
CA ARG A 168 23.16 -8.16 6.50
C ARG A 168 23.55 -8.69 5.13
N ASP A 169 23.59 -10.00 5.03
CA ASP A 169 23.71 -10.72 3.76
C ASP A 169 22.30 -11.05 3.25
N LEU A 170 21.88 -10.39 2.17
CA LEU A 170 20.54 -10.55 1.59
C LEU A 170 20.32 -11.91 0.93
N THR A 171 21.35 -12.75 0.79
CA THR A 171 21.21 -14.11 0.29
C THR A 171 20.84 -15.12 1.38
N GLN A 172 20.76 -14.67 2.64
CA GLN A 172 20.51 -15.50 3.80
C GLN A 172 19.15 -15.17 4.43
N TRP A 173 18.24 -16.14 4.46
CA TRP A 173 16.93 -16.00 5.09
C TRP A 173 17.00 -15.51 6.54
N LYS A 174 17.99 -15.97 7.31
CA LYS A 174 18.22 -15.56 8.70
C LYS A 174 18.47 -14.05 8.87
N HIS A 175 18.90 -13.36 7.81
CA HIS A 175 19.06 -11.91 7.81
C HIS A 175 17.83 -11.20 7.25
N LEU A 176 17.06 -11.83 6.36
CA LEU A 176 15.88 -11.23 5.78
C LEU A 176 14.69 -11.19 6.76
N TYR A 177 14.51 -12.21 7.62
CA TYR A 177 13.45 -12.21 8.61
C TYR A 177 13.54 -11.03 9.58
N PRO A 178 14.68 -10.81 10.29
CA PRO A 178 14.82 -9.62 11.15
C PRO A 178 14.72 -8.30 10.37
N MET A 179 15.22 -8.27 9.11
CA MET A 179 15.11 -7.07 8.28
C MET A 179 13.65 -6.72 7.97
N ALA A 180 12.81 -7.71 7.70
CA ALA A 180 11.38 -7.50 7.49
C ALA A 180 10.68 -6.98 8.75
N GLU A 181 11.06 -7.53 9.91
CA GLU A 181 10.58 -7.12 11.22
C GLU A 181 10.94 -5.67 11.54
N ASP A 182 12.21 -5.28 11.35
CA ASP A 182 12.69 -3.91 11.55
C ASP A 182 11.99 -2.90 10.62
N LEU A 183 11.57 -3.34 9.44
CA LEU A 183 10.84 -2.52 8.47
C LEU A 183 9.32 -2.53 8.69
N GLY A 184 8.81 -3.35 9.62
CA GLY A 184 7.39 -3.48 9.90
C GLY A 184 6.59 -4.10 8.75
N VAL A 185 7.23 -4.98 7.95
CA VAL A 185 6.60 -5.62 6.78
C VAL A 185 6.66 -7.15 6.88
N THR A 186 5.87 -7.83 6.06
CA THR A 186 5.99 -9.29 5.96
C THR A 186 7.24 -9.69 5.17
N ILE A 187 7.79 -10.87 5.47
CA ILE A 187 8.91 -11.43 4.71
C ILE A 187 8.57 -11.60 3.22
N SER A 188 7.31 -11.88 2.90
CA SER A 188 6.83 -11.97 1.52
C SER A 188 6.92 -10.64 0.80
N ASN A 189 6.51 -9.54 1.46
CA ASN A 189 6.59 -8.20 0.90
C ASN A 189 8.05 -7.76 0.71
N LEU A 190 8.91 -8.01 1.69
CA LEU A 190 10.33 -7.72 1.56
C LEU A 190 10.96 -8.49 0.39
N LYS A 191 10.68 -9.81 0.27
CA LYS A 191 11.16 -10.64 -0.84
C LYS A 191 10.75 -10.05 -2.20
N VAL A 192 9.47 -9.70 -2.36
CA VAL A 192 8.96 -9.11 -3.61
C VAL A 192 9.67 -7.80 -3.91
N ARG A 193 9.79 -6.93 -2.92
CA ARG A 193 10.43 -5.62 -3.08
C ARG A 193 11.90 -5.72 -3.49
N LEU A 194 12.67 -6.60 -2.85
CA LEU A 194 14.08 -6.84 -3.19
C LEU A 194 14.23 -7.44 -4.60
N LYS A 195 13.32 -8.32 -5.03
CA LYS A 195 13.26 -8.84 -6.41
C LYS A 195 12.95 -7.73 -7.41
N ASP A 196 11.99 -6.86 -7.11
CA ASP A 196 11.61 -5.74 -7.98
C ASP A 196 12.75 -4.74 -8.19
N LEU A 197 13.56 -4.49 -7.17
CA LEU A 197 14.78 -3.68 -7.25
C LEU A 197 15.93 -4.40 -7.96
N GLY A 198 15.82 -5.70 -8.21
CA GLY A 198 16.89 -6.51 -8.76
C GLY A 198 18.06 -6.73 -7.79
N TRP A 199 17.80 -6.62 -6.48
CA TRP A 199 18.81 -6.86 -5.45
C TRP A 199 19.02 -8.35 -5.17
N ILE A 200 17.95 -9.16 -5.30
CA ILE A 200 18.02 -10.61 -5.14
C ILE A 200 17.28 -11.34 -6.25
N ILE A 201 17.69 -12.58 -6.46
CA ILE A 201 16.99 -13.59 -7.26
C ILE A 201 16.67 -14.76 -6.34
N VAL A 202 15.43 -15.20 -6.31
CA VAL A 202 14.99 -16.33 -5.48
C VAL A 202 14.57 -17.49 -6.37
N ASN A 203 15.12 -18.65 -6.13
CA ASN A 203 14.61 -19.89 -6.69
C ASN A 203 13.48 -20.40 -5.80
N ASP A 204 12.25 -20.25 -6.27
CA ASP A 204 11.07 -20.58 -5.45
C ASP A 204 10.95 -22.09 -5.13
N SER A 205 11.54 -22.99 -5.97
CA SER A 205 11.54 -24.45 -5.73
C SER A 205 12.52 -24.86 -4.64
N THR A 206 13.73 -24.30 -4.64
CA THR A 206 14.79 -24.64 -3.65
C THR A 206 14.83 -23.65 -2.47
N ARG A 207 14.10 -22.55 -2.55
CA ARG A 207 14.16 -21.41 -1.62
C ARG A 207 15.55 -20.78 -1.51
N GLN A 208 16.44 -21.05 -2.46
CA GLN A 208 17.77 -20.47 -2.50
C GLN A 208 17.75 -19.05 -3.02
N ILE A 209 18.52 -18.18 -2.38
CA ILE A 209 18.63 -16.76 -2.74
C ILE A 209 20.01 -16.51 -3.34
N TYR A 210 20.03 -15.79 -4.46
CA TYR A 210 21.24 -15.36 -5.14
C TYR A 210 21.28 -13.83 -5.19
N PRO A 211 22.48 -13.22 -5.25
CA PRO A 211 22.61 -11.78 -5.46
C PRO A 211 22.07 -11.39 -6.82
N GLY A 212 21.27 -10.33 -6.85
CA GLY A 212 20.80 -9.71 -8.10
C GLY A 212 21.81 -8.73 -8.68
N ARG A 213 21.56 -8.29 -9.91
CA ARG A 213 22.47 -7.37 -10.64
C ARG A 213 22.62 -6.01 -9.97
N ASN A 214 21.55 -5.52 -9.33
CA ASN A 214 21.47 -4.20 -8.72
C ASN A 214 21.69 -4.24 -7.20
N MET A 215 22.19 -5.36 -6.64
CA MET A 215 22.41 -5.46 -5.20
C MET A 215 23.46 -4.43 -4.78
N PRO A 216 23.17 -3.50 -3.85
CA PRO A 216 24.13 -2.55 -3.34
C PRO A 216 25.33 -3.28 -2.69
N LYS A 217 26.52 -2.73 -2.86
CA LYS A 217 27.76 -3.26 -2.25
C LYS A 217 27.84 -2.99 -0.76
#